data_58c396ff69495b580ee997504d6662da
#
_entry.id   58c396ff69495b580ee997504d6662da
#
_cell.length_a   1.000
_cell.length_b   1.000
_cell.length_c   1.000
_cell.angle_alpha   90.00
_cell.angle_beta   90.00
_cell.angle_gamma   90.00
#
_symmetry.space_group_name_H-M   'P 1'
#
loop_
_entity.id
_entity.type
_entity.pdbx_description
1 polymer ?
#
loop_
_entity_poly.entity_id
_entity_poly.type
_entity_poly.pdbx_seq_one_letter_code
_entity_poly.pdbx_strand_id
1 'polypeptide(L)'
;RWKDSALMLEGEGVRSMTALFLQMWSVLQEPEFEQFLRPEVPAARAEGFVVPYGDCPLDGERVGEMVYIDLLNRARKYVHIITPYLILDGELETALRFAAERGVDVHLILPGKPDKWFAYALAKTHYKALLSSGVKISEWTPGFTHAKVVIADGVEAVAGTINLDYRSLYHHFENAVWMRGTDCIANMEADFQDTLIRCRRVERTKESIWQGKKLLHLAGILLKFIAPLV
;
A
#
# COMPACT_ATOMS: atom_id res chain seq x y z
N ARG A 1 4.85 7.22 18.57
CA ARG A 1 4.05 6.00 18.41
C ARG A 1 4.25 5.45 17.01
N TRP A 2 4.18 4.12 16.88
CA TRP A 2 4.24 3.37 15.64
C TRP A 2 2.92 2.62 15.48
N LYS A 3 2.30 2.66 14.27
CA LYS A 3 1.13 1.88 13.93
C LYS A 3 1.45 1.01 12.73
N ASP A 4 1.23 -0.27 12.89
CA ASP A 4 1.35 -1.25 11.81
C ASP A 4 0.11 -2.15 11.78
N SER A 5 -0.01 -2.97 10.74
CA SER A 5 -1.03 -3.98 10.59
C SER A 5 -0.35 -5.31 10.26
N ALA A 6 -0.93 -6.39 10.73
CA ALA A 6 -0.48 -7.74 10.44
C ALA A 6 -1.68 -8.61 10.03
N LEU A 7 -1.44 -9.55 9.13
CA LEU A 7 -2.40 -10.55 8.71
C LEU A 7 -1.89 -11.93 9.13
N MET A 8 -2.73 -12.69 9.82
CA MET A 8 -2.49 -14.11 10.09
C MET A 8 -3.15 -14.93 8.98
N LEU A 9 -2.37 -15.80 8.35
CA LEU A 9 -2.81 -16.67 7.28
C LEU A 9 -2.78 -18.12 7.73
N GLU A 10 -3.88 -18.84 7.51
CA GLU A 10 -4.00 -20.27 7.77
C GLU A 10 -4.54 -21.01 6.54
N GLY A 11 -4.23 -22.29 6.40
CA GLY A 11 -4.69 -23.10 5.27
C GLY A 11 -3.72 -23.10 4.08
N GLU A 12 -4.21 -23.49 2.91
CA GLU A 12 -3.39 -23.71 1.71
C GLU A 12 -2.60 -22.48 1.24
N GLY A 13 -3.08 -21.27 1.50
CA GLY A 13 -2.34 -20.04 1.19
C GLY A 13 -0.98 -19.94 1.88
N VAL A 14 -0.77 -20.66 2.99
CA VAL A 14 0.53 -20.71 3.69
C VAL A 14 1.61 -21.33 2.80
N ARG A 15 1.26 -22.31 1.96
CA ARG A 15 2.22 -22.91 1.01
C ARG A 15 2.77 -21.89 0.02
N SER A 16 1.93 -20.99 -0.49
CA SER A 16 2.38 -19.91 -1.38
C SER A 16 3.35 -18.97 -0.67
N MET A 17 3.07 -18.58 0.59
CA MET A 17 3.99 -17.76 1.38
C MET A 17 5.30 -18.48 1.66
N THR A 18 5.25 -19.78 1.96
CA THR A 18 6.45 -20.63 2.13
C THR A 18 7.26 -20.68 0.85
N ALA A 19 6.62 -20.88 -0.30
CA ALA A 19 7.30 -20.89 -1.59
C ALA A 19 7.98 -19.55 -1.90
N LEU A 20 7.30 -18.42 -1.66
CA LEU A 20 7.87 -17.08 -1.82
C LEU A 20 9.11 -16.87 -0.93
N PHE A 21 9.04 -17.30 0.33
CA PHE A 21 10.19 -17.24 1.23
C PHE A 21 11.36 -18.08 0.69
N LEU A 22 11.10 -19.32 0.27
CA LEU A 22 12.12 -20.21 -0.25
C LEU A 22 12.74 -19.71 -1.55
N GLN A 23 11.95 -19.07 -2.42
CA GLN A 23 12.48 -18.42 -3.64
C GLN A 23 13.48 -17.31 -3.29
N MET A 24 13.18 -16.46 -2.31
CA MET A 24 14.13 -15.44 -1.84
C MET A 24 15.35 -16.06 -1.18
N TRP A 25 15.17 -17.12 -0.40
CA TRP A 25 16.25 -17.84 0.25
C TRP A 25 17.20 -18.49 -0.77
N SER A 26 16.66 -18.99 -1.91
CA SER A 26 17.42 -19.64 -2.97
C SER A 26 18.39 -18.73 -3.74
N VAL A 27 18.27 -17.42 -3.59
CA VAL A 27 19.26 -16.48 -4.14
C VAL A 27 20.65 -16.69 -3.52
N LEU A 28 20.69 -17.16 -2.27
CA LEU A 28 21.94 -17.39 -1.53
C LEU A 28 22.28 -18.85 -1.32
N GLN A 29 21.29 -19.74 -1.32
CA GLN A 29 21.43 -21.17 -1.04
C GLN A 29 20.38 -21.95 -1.82
N GLU A 30 20.69 -23.16 -2.27
CA GLU A 30 19.70 -24.07 -2.84
C GLU A 30 18.90 -24.74 -1.71
N PRO A 31 17.61 -24.38 -1.48
CA PRO A 31 16.79 -25.02 -0.47
C PRO A 31 16.22 -26.34 -0.97
N GLU A 32 16.03 -27.28 -0.06
CA GLU A 32 15.22 -28.48 -0.31
C GLU A 32 13.73 -28.11 -0.23
N PHE A 33 13.20 -27.53 -1.31
CA PHE A 33 11.80 -27.03 -1.39
C PHE A 33 10.78 -28.07 -0.93
N GLU A 34 10.97 -29.34 -1.32
CA GLU A 34 10.00 -30.41 -1.06
C GLU A 34 9.72 -30.64 0.43
N GLN A 35 10.74 -30.62 1.29
CA GLN A 35 10.54 -30.87 2.73
C GLN A 35 9.68 -29.79 3.40
N PHE A 36 9.67 -28.56 2.88
CA PHE A 36 8.89 -27.45 3.42
C PHE A 36 7.50 -27.34 2.80
N LEU A 37 7.31 -27.82 1.57
CA LEU A 37 6.04 -27.74 0.85
C LEU A 37 5.19 -29.00 0.94
N ARG A 38 5.76 -30.13 1.38
CA ARG A 38 5.06 -31.43 1.59
C ARG A 38 4.11 -31.48 2.78
N PRO A 39 4.37 -30.82 3.93
CA PRO A 39 3.50 -30.96 5.08
C PRO A 39 2.04 -30.67 4.74
N GLU A 40 1.15 -31.51 5.23
CA GLU A 40 -0.28 -31.25 5.12
C GLU A 40 -0.63 -29.97 5.89
N VAL A 41 -1.30 -29.06 5.22
CA VAL A 41 -1.81 -27.84 5.84
C VAL A 41 -3.26 -28.09 6.23
N PRO A 42 -3.64 -27.90 7.51
CA PRO A 42 -5.02 -28.05 7.92
C PRO A 42 -5.94 -27.17 7.09
N ALA A 43 -7.05 -27.74 6.63
CA ALA A 43 -8.05 -26.96 5.91
C ALA A 43 -8.63 -25.89 6.83
N ALA A 44 -8.47 -24.62 6.46
CA ALA A 44 -9.13 -23.53 7.14
C ALA A 44 -10.60 -23.46 6.68
N ARG A 45 -11.50 -23.24 7.64
CA ARG A 45 -12.89 -22.97 7.35
C ARG A 45 -13.01 -21.44 7.19
N ALA A 46 -12.98 -20.97 5.95
CA ALA A 46 -13.17 -19.58 5.64
C ALA A 46 -14.00 -19.44 4.37
N GLU A 47 -14.76 -18.37 4.28
CA GLU A 47 -15.41 -17.97 3.03
C GLU A 47 -14.49 -17.06 2.24
N GLY A 48 -14.72 -16.98 0.92
CA GLY A 48 -14.00 -16.11 0.03
C GLY A 48 -12.71 -16.69 -0.53
N PHE A 49 -11.87 -15.81 -1.06
CA PHE A 49 -10.61 -16.16 -1.71
C PHE A 49 -9.46 -15.42 -1.05
N VAL A 50 -8.34 -16.12 -0.92
CA VAL A 50 -7.08 -15.58 -0.38
C VAL A 50 -5.95 -15.99 -1.31
N VAL A 51 -5.26 -15.02 -1.90
CA VAL A 51 -4.18 -15.24 -2.85
C VAL A 51 -2.94 -14.50 -2.38
N PRO A 52 -2.01 -15.19 -1.71
CA PRO A 52 -0.68 -14.66 -1.46
C PRO A 52 0.09 -14.51 -2.77
N TYR A 53 0.81 -13.41 -2.90
CA TYR A 53 1.68 -13.16 -4.06
C TYR A 53 2.95 -12.42 -3.64
N GLY A 54 3.98 -12.56 -4.46
CA GLY A 54 5.23 -11.83 -4.33
C GLY A 54 5.45 -10.88 -5.48
N ASP A 55 6.36 -9.95 -5.29
CA ASP A 55 6.92 -9.10 -6.33
C ASP A 55 8.44 -9.23 -6.32
N CYS A 56 9.06 -9.26 -7.49
CA CYS A 56 10.47 -9.51 -7.66
C CYS A 56 11.06 -8.52 -8.66
N PRO A 57 12.10 -7.76 -8.30
CA PRO A 57 12.69 -6.77 -9.21
C PRO A 57 13.49 -7.39 -10.36
N LEU A 58 13.65 -8.71 -10.42
CA LEU A 58 14.52 -9.42 -11.35
C LEU A 58 13.78 -10.11 -12.50
N ASP A 59 12.44 -10.21 -12.44
CA ASP A 59 11.63 -10.95 -13.44
C ASP A 59 10.98 -10.04 -14.50
N GLY A 60 11.07 -8.73 -14.33
CA GLY A 60 10.47 -7.75 -15.24
C GLY A 60 8.97 -7.56 -15.07
N GLU A 61 8.35 -8.23 -14.11
CA GLU A 61 6.95 -8.06 -13.75
C GLU A 61 6.78 -6.99 -12.65
N ARG A 62 5.60 -6.41 -12.54
CA ARG A 62 5.22 -5.41 -11.52
C ARG A 62 3.91 -5.81 -10.89
N VAL A 63 3.91 -6.98 -10.27
CA VAL A 63 2.68 -7.61 -9.76
C VAL A 63 1.99 -6.72 -8.72
N GLY A 64 2.76 -6.14 -7.80
CA GLY A 64 2.23 -5.28 -6.74
C GLY A 64 1.52 -4.04 -7.29
N GLU A 65 2.15 -3.36 -8.26
CA GLU A 65 1.56 -2.20 -8.92
C GLU A 65 0.29 -2.56 -9.69
N MET A 66 0.35 -3.65 -10.48
CA MET A 66 -0.76 -4.10 -11.31
C MET A 66 -1.99 -4.49 -10.47
N VAL A 67 -1.77 -5.12 -9.33
CA VAL A 67 -2.86 -5.45 -8.38
C VAL A 67 -3.50 -4.18 -7.81
N TYR A 68 -2.72 -3.17 -7.46
CA TYR A 68 -3.26 -1.90 -6.96
C TYR A 68 -4.04 -1.14 -8.04
N ILE A 69 -3.51 -1.08 -9.26
CA ILE A 69 -4.18 -0.45 -10.41
C ILE A 69 -5.48 -1.19 -10.73
N ASP A 70 -5.49 -2.52 -10.71
CA ASP A 70 -6.68 -3.31 -10.97
C ASP A 70 -7.78 -3.07 -9.92
N LEU A 71 -7.43 -3.04 -8.62
CA LEU A 71 -8.37 -2.69 -7.56
C LEU A 71 -8.98 -1.29 -7.76
N LEU A 72 -8.15 -0.29 -8.06
CA LEU A 72 -8.59 1.07 -8.34
C LEU A 72 -9.53 1.14 -9.55
N ASN A 73 -9.23 0.38 -10.62
CA ASN A 73 -10.03 0.36 -11.84
C ASN A 73 -11.37 -0.35 -11.66
N ARG A 74 -11.45 -1.39 -10.84
CA ARG A 74 -12.68 -2.17 -10.59
C ARG A 74 -13.57 -1.60 -9.50
N ALA A 75 -13.02 -0.82 -8.59
CA ALA A 75 -13.78 -0.20 -7.51
C ALA A 75 -14.94 0.66 -8.02
N ARG A 76 -16.07 0.60 -7.30
CA ARG A 76 -17.31 1.29 -7.64
C ARG A 76 -17.81 2.25 -6.59
N LYS A 77 -17.47 2.01 -5.31
CA LYS A 77 -17.92 2.82 -4.17
C LYS A 77 -16.77 3.56 -3.53
N TYR A 78 -15.76 2.83 -3.07
CA TYR A 78 -14.61 3.42 -2.38
C TYR A 78 -13.35 2.57 -2.50
N VAL A 79 -12.20 3.24 -2.36
CA VAL A 79 -10.90 2.62 -2.12
C VAL A 79 -10.24 3.34 -0.95
N HIS A 80 -10.02 2.63 0.14
CA HIS A 80 -9.35 3.12 1.35
C HIS A 80 -7.94 2.55 1.41
N ILE A 81 -6.95 3.43 1.58
CA ILE A 81 -5.54 3.07 1.53
C ILE A 81 -4.80 3.61 2.75
N ILE A 82 -4.03 2.75 3.42
CA ILE A 82 -3.02 3.18 4.39
C ILE A 82 -1.65 2.82 3.83
N THR A 83 -0.76 3.79 3.72
CA THR A 83 0.62 3.57 3.28
C THR A 83 1.58 4.53 3.97
N PRO A 84 2.81 4.10 4.31
CA PRO A 84 3.81 4.98 4.91
C PRO A 84 4.41 5.97 3.91
N TYR A 85 4.50 5.59 2.65
CA TYR A 85 5.15 6.37 1.61
C TYR A 85 4.24 6.54 0.41
N LEU A 86 4.35 7.70 -0.25
CA LEU A 86 3.58 8.07 -1.43
C LEU A 86 4.54 8.75 -2.42
N ILE A 87 5.26 7.95 -3.18
CA ILE A 87 6.21 8.40 -4.21
C ILE A 87 5.80 7.72 -5.51
N LEU A 88 4.73 8.24 -6.10
CA LEU A 88 4.01 7.62 -7.21
C LEU A 88 4.75 7.79 -8.53
N ASP A 89 4.67 6.77 -9.36
CA ASP A 89 4.89 6.89 -10.79
C ASP A 89 3.66 7.46 -11.52
N GLY A 90 3.73 7.55 -12.84
CA GLY A 90 2.65 8.12 -13.65
C GLY A 90 1.42 7.24 -13.73
N GLU A 91 1.60 5.92 -13.78
CA GLU A 91 0.55 4.92 -13.93
C GLU A 91 -0.34 4.86 -12.67
N LEU A 92 0.28 4.74 -11.51
CA LEU A 92 -0.46 4.64 -10.25
C LEU A 92 -1.08 6.00 -9.84
N GLU A 93 -0.38 7.14 -10.09
CA GLU A 93 -0.97 8.46 -9.90
C GLU A 93 -2.21 8.64 -10.79
N THR A 94 -2.14 8.21 -12.04
CA THR A 94 -3.27 8.27 -12.98
C THR A 94 -4.41 7.37 -12.53
N ALA A 95 -4.14 6.16 -12.07
CA ALA A 95 -5.18 5.24 -11.60
C ALA A 95 -5.92 5.79 -10.36
N LEU A 96 -5.21 6.35 -9.38
CA LEU A 96 -5.79 6.98 -8.19
C LEU A 96 -6.70 8.15 -8.58
N ARG A 97 -6.22 9.03 -9.45
CA ARG A 97 -6.97 10.19 -9.91
C ARG A 97 -8.20 9.78 -10.72
N PHE A 98 -8.03 8.87 -11.66
CA PHE A 98 -9.11 8.39 -12.51
C PHE A 98 -10.21 7.69 -11.71
N ALA A 99 -9.86 6.89 -10.69
CA ALA A 99 -10.85 6.30 -9.79
C ALA A 99 -11.69 7.39 -9.10
N ALA A 100 -11.05 8.42 -8.55
CA ALA A 100 -11.75 9.53 -7.89
C ALA A 100 -12.61 10.34 -8.88
N GLU A 101 -12.11 10.63 -10.08
CA GLU A 101 -12.83 11.36 -11.14
C GLU A 101 -14.05 10.57 -11.65
N ARG A 102 -14.03 9.22 -11.57
CA ARG A 102 -15.20 8.37 -11.83
C ARG A 102 -16.26 8.38 -10.72
N GLY A 103 -15.98 9.07 -9.60
CA GLY A 103 -16.89 9.14 -8.45
C GLY A 103 -16.63 8.10 -7.36
N VAL A 104 -15.53 7.33 -7.43
CA VAL A 104 -15.10 6.42 -6.36
C VAL A 104 -14.54 7.25 -5.20
N ASP A 105 -14.91 6.96 -3.99
CA ASP A 105 -14.36 7.60 -2.78
C ASP A 105 -12.94 7.05 -2.49
N VAL A 106 -11.93 7.68 -3.08
CA VAL A 106 -10.52 7.31 -2.86
C VAL A 106 -9.99 8.10 -1.66
N HIS A 107 -9.60 7.39 -0.59
CA HIS A 107 -9.11 8.02 0.64
C HIS A 107 -7.78 7.41 1.10
N LEU A 108 -6.74 8.24 1.15
CA LEU A 108 -5.40 7.88 1.58
C LEU A 108 -5.17 8.32 3.04
N ILE A 109 -4.65 7.41 3.87
CA ILE A 109 -4.08 7.74 5.19
C ILE A 109 -2.56 7.61 5.09
N LEU A 110 -1.87 8.69 5.42
CA LEU A 110 -0.41 8.82 5.38
C LEU A 110 0.13 9.22 6.77
N PRO A 111 1.44 9.04 7.06
CA PRO A 111 2.00 9.50 8.31
C PRO A 111 1.95 11.03 8.45
N GLY A 112 1.45 11.52 9.58
CA GLY A 112 1.55 12.93 9.95
C GLY A 112 2.93 13.31 10.53
N LYS A 113 3.66 12.31 11.04
CA LYS A 113 5.03 12.43 11.53
C LYS A 113 5.92 11.48 10.72
N PRO A 114 6.78 12.01 9.85
CA PRO A 114 7.64 11.18 9.01
C PRO A 114 8.79 10.54 9.80
N ASP A 115 9.25 9.38 9.34
CA ASP A 115 10.54 8.78 9.70
C ASP A 115 11.67 9.35 8.83
N LYS A 116 11.37 9.60 7.54
CA LYS A 116 12.30 10.11 6.53
C LYS A 116 11.76 11.43 5.96
N TRP A 117 12.47 12.51 6.18
CA TRP A 117 12.05 13.84 5.74
C TRP A 117 11.92 13.98 4.21
N PHE A 118 12.80 13.30 3.45
CA PHE A 118 12.80 13.35 1.98
C PHE A 118 11.59 12.62 1.38
N ALA A 119 11.23 11.43 1.89
CA ALA A 119 10.04 10.70 1.46
C ALA A 119 8.77 11.49 1.76
N TYR A 120 8.71 12.17 2.91
CA TYR A 120 7.62 13.06 3.27
C TYR A 120 7.53 14.29 2.35
N ALA A 121 8.67 14.87 1.98
CA ALA A 121 8.72 15.98 1.03
C ALA A 121 8.21 15.55 -0.36
N LEU A 122 8.65 14.39 -0.85
CA LEU A 122 8.19 13.81 -2.11
C LEU A 122 6.69 13.50 -2.08
N ALA A 123 6.18 12.84 -1.04
CA ALA A 123 4.75 12.55 -0.89
C ALA A 123 3.90 13.81 -1.07
N LYS A 124 4.28 14.91 -0.42
CA LYS A 124 3.55 16.17 -0.49
C LYS A 124 3.51 16.81 -1.88
N THR A 125 4.43 16.47 -2.77
CA THR A 125 4.42 16.96 -4.14
C THR A 125 3.26 16.39 -4.97
N HIS A 126 2.76 15.19 -4.63
CA HIS A 126 1.62 14.54 -5.26
C HIS A 126 0.27 15.05 -4.73
N TYR A 127 0.23 15.58 -3.51
CA TYR A 127 -1.01 15.95 -2.82
C TYR A 127 -1.89 16.89 -3.65
N LYS A 128 -1.31 17.92 -4.26
CA LYS A 128 -2.08 18.91 -5.02
C LYS A 128 -2.82 18.28 -6.20
N ALA A 129 -2.16 17.40 -6.95
CA ALA A 129 -2.75 16.73 -8.11
C ALA A 129 -3.87 15.76 -7.66
N LEU A 130 -3.60 14.92 -6.67
CA LEU A 130 -4.56 13.97 -6.12
C LEU A 130 -5.80 14.66 -5.54
N LEU A 131 -5.61 15.67 -4.69
CA LEU A 131 -6.72 16.45 -4.10
C LEU A 131 -7.55 17.18 -5.18
N SER A 132 -6.92 17.58 -6.30
CA SER A 132 -7.62 18.25 -7.40
C SER A 132 -8.53 17.33 -8.19
N SER A 133 -8.22 16.02 -8.22
CA SER A 133 -9.05 14.98 -8.84
C SER A 133 -10.10 14.40 -7.89
N GLY A 134 -10.17 14.86 -6.64
CA GLY A 134 -11.16 14.41 -5.67
C GLY A 134 -10.65 13.34 -4.70
N VAL A 135 -9.39 12.88 -4.82
CA VAL A 135 -8.78 11.98 -3.84
C VAL A 135 -8.71 12.68 -2.47
N LYS A 136 -9.14 12.00 -1.43
CA LYS A 136 -9.04 12.48 -0.05
C LYS A 136 -7.71 12.05 0.56
N ILE A 137 -7.07 12.96 1.30
CA ILE A 137 -5.81 12.69 1.99
C ILE A 137 -5.95 13.08 3.45
N SER A 138 -5.57 12.19 4.34
CA SER A 138 -5.53 12.39 5.77
C SER A 138 -4.17 11.98 6.35
N GLU A 139 -3.64 12.77 7.27
CA GLU A 139 -2.37 12.51 7.93
C GLU A 139 -2.59 12.05 9.37
N TRP A 140 -2.14 10.85 9.69
CA TRP A 140 -2.23 10.30 11.05
C TRP A 140 -1.29 11.03 12.01
N THR A 141 -1.87 11.74 12.99
CA THR A 141 -1.13 12.67 13.84
C THR A 141 -0.41 12.06 15.05
N PRO A 142 -0.85 10.90 15.61
CA PRO A 142 -0.23 10.36 16.82
C PRO A 142 1.23 9.90 16.65
N GLY A 143 1.64 9.56 15.42
CA GLY A 143 2.98 9.06 15.15
C GLY A 143 3.22 8.73 13.68
N PHE A 144 3.97 7.64 13.45
CA PHE A 144 4.24 7.09 12.13
C PHE A 144 3.35 5.87 11.89
N THR A 145 2.57 5.87 10.80
CA THR A 145 1.86 4.68 10.33
C THR A 145 2.69 3.97 9.28
N HIS A 146 2.86 2.66 9.45
CA HIS A 146 3.67 1.82 8.56
C HIS A 146 2.86 0.69 7.91
N ALA A 147 1.57 0.62 8.15
CA ALA A 147 0.68 -0.33 7.50
C ALA A 147 0.62 -0.11 5.98
N LYS A 148 0.51 -1.18 5.20
CA LYS A 148 0.24 -1.18 3.78
C LYS A 148 -1.02 -2.01 3.55
N VAL A 149 -2.12 -1.29 3.43
CA VAL A 149 -3.46 -1.86 3.33
C VAL A 149 -4.22 -1.11 2.27
N VAL A 150 -4.87 -1.84 1.38
CA VAL A 150 -5.81 -1.31 0.37
C VAL A 150 -7.12 -2.07 0.52
N ILE A 151 -8.23 -1.38 0.64
CA ILE A 151 -9.58 -1.96 0.77
C ILE A 151 -10.47 -1.35 -0.31
N ALA A 152 -11.08 -2.19 -1.13
CA ALA A 152 -11.99 -1.77 -2.19
C ALA A 152 -13.41 -2.29 -1.93
N ASP A 153 -14.36 -1.36 -1.85
CA ASP A 153 -15.80 -1.61 -1.75
C ASP A 153 -16.25 -2.49 -0.56
N GLY A 154 -15.37 -2.78 0.41
CA GLY A 154 -15.60 -3.73 1.50
C GLY A 154 -15.65 -5.20 1.05
N VAL A 155 -15.25 -5.48 -0.17
CA VAL A 155 -15.32 -6.81 -0.80
C VAL A 155 -13.94 -7.36 -1.10
N GLU A 156 -12.99 -6.51 -1.46
CA GLU A 156 -11.61 -6.88 -1.78
C GLU A 156 -10.65 -6.09 -0.91
N ALA A 157 -9.54 -6.71 -0.55
CA ALA A 157 -8.45 -6.03 0.14
C ALA A 157 -7.09 -6.62 -0.21
N VAL A 158 -6.06 -5.81 -0.01
CA VAL A 158 -4.65 -6.23 -0.03
C VAL A 158 -3.99 -5.77 1.25
N ALA A 159 -3.21 -6.66 1.86
CA ALA A 159 -2.32 -6.32 2.97
C ALA A 159 -0.97 -7.01 2.76
N GLY A 160 0.12 -6.30 3.04
CA GLY A 160 1.46 -6.84 2.84
C GLY A 160 2.57 -5.84 3.09
N THR A 161 3.66 -5.97 2.34
CA THR A 161 4.85 -5.14 2.50
C THR A 161 4.96 -4.01 1.47
N ILE A 162 4.15 -4.02 0.40
CA ILE A 162 4.25 -3.16 -0.79
C ILE A 162 3.75 -1.74 -0.48
N ASN A 163 4.65 -0.76 -0.45
CA ASN A 163 4.31 0.65 -0.34
C ASN A 163 3.86 1.23 -1.70
N LEU A 164 3.27 2.43 -1.68
CA LEU A 164 3.05 3.24 -2.87
C LEU A 164 4.29 4.10 -3.16
N ASP A 165 5.43 3.45 -3.40
CA ASP A 165 6.69 4.10 -3.75
C ASP A 165 7.50 3.29 -4.76
N TYR A 166 8.42 3.96 -5.49
CA TYR A 166 9.26 3.33 -6.51
C TYR A 166 10.06 2.14 -5.97
N ARG A 167 10.55 2.21 -4.72
CA ARG A 167 11.36 1.13 -4.16
C ARG A 167 10.58 -0.15 -4.02
N SER A 168 9.37 -0.08 -3.49
CA SER A 168 8.50 -1.25 -3.36
C SER A 168 8.01 -1.76 -4.71
N LEU A 169 7.66 -0.85 -5.64
CA LEU A 169 7.04 -1.23 -6.91
C LEU A 169 8.04 -1.71 -7.97
N TYR A 170 9.37 -1.37 -7.84
CA TYR A 170 10.33 -1.62 -8.90
C TYR A 170 11.65 -2.26 -8.44
N HIS A 171 12.01 -2.15 -7.14
CA HIS A 171 13.38 -2.43 -6.72
C HIS A 171 13.50 -3.44 -5.58
N HIS A 172 12.42 -3.77 -4.91
CA HIS A 172 12.43 -4.67 -3.76
C HIS A 172 11.75 -6.00 -4.06
N PHE A 173 12.19 -7.04 -3.34
CA PHE A 173 11.36 -8.20 -3.12
C PHE A 173 10.27 -7.82 -2.11
N GLU A 174 9.03 -7.98 -2.51
CA GLU A 174 7.87 -7.65 -1.68
C GLU A 174 6.90 -8.84 -1.66
N ASN A 175 5.99 -8.86 -0.68
CA ASN A 175 4.91 -9.81 -0.66
C ASN A 175 3.63 -9.18 -0.14
N ALA A 176 2.51 -9.69 -0.59
CA ALA A 176 1.21 -9.29 -0.11
C ALA A 176 0.21 -10.43 -0.24
N VAL A 177 -0.95 -10.22 0.35
CA VAL A 177 -2.09 -11.13 0.25
C VAL A 177 -3.25 -10.33 -0.31
N TRP A 178 -3.74 -10.72 -1.49
CA TRP A 178 -5.01 -10.26 -1.99
C TRP A 178 -6.13 -11.14 -1.45
N MET A 179 -7.23 -10.53 -1.03
CA MET A 179 -8.36 -11.19 -0.44
C MET A 179 -9.67 -10.70 -1.06
N ARG A 180 -10.64 -11.60 -1.16
CA ARG A 180 -11.99 -11.25 -1.62
C ARG A 180 -13.04 -12.03 -0.87
N GLY A 181 -14.04 -11.31 -0.32
CA GLY A 181 -15.19 -11.91 0.35
C GLY A 181 -14.83 -12.63 1.66
N THR A 182 -13.74 -12.24 2.31
CA THR A 182 -13.30 -12.79 3.60
C THR A 182 -13.75 -11.88 4.74
N ASP A 183 -14.05 -12.47 5.91
CA ASP A 183 -14.53 -11.72 7.08
C ASP A 183 -13.52 -10.69 7.61
N CYS A 184 -12.21 -10.93 7.41
CA CYS A 184 -11.18 -10.02 7.88
C CYS A 184 -11.23 -8.64 7.20
N ILE A 185 -11.83 -8.52 6.00
CA ILE A 185 -11.96 -7.24 5.28
C ILE A 185 -12.79 -6.24 6.10
N ALA A 186 -13.83 -6.71 6.77
CA ALA A 186 -14.64 -5.85 7.65
C ALA A 186 -13.82 -5.31 8.84
N ASN A 187 -12.93 -6.13 9.41
CA ASN A 187 -12.03 -5.71 10.48
C ASN A 187 -10.97 -4.73 9.98
N MET A 188 -10.46 -4.91 8.77
CA MET A 188 -9.51 -3.99 8.14
C MET A 188 -10.17 -2.62 7.89
N GLU A 189 -11.42 -2.61 7.41
CA GLU A 189 -12.20 -1.37 7.23
C GLU A 189 -12.47 -0.68 8.56
N ALA A 190 -12.83 -1.42 9.60
CA ALA A 190 -13.01 -0.86 10.95
C ALA A 190 -11.70 -0.21 11.46
N ASP A 191 -10.54 -0.86 11.29
CA ASP A 191 -9.24 -0.29 11.66
C ASP A 191 -8.89 0.97 10.85
N PHE A 192 -9.28 1.00 9.55
CA PHE A 192 -9.13 2.21 8.73
C PHE A 192 -9.94 3.37 9.32
N GLN A 193 -11.21 3.14 9.64
CA GLN A 193 -12.10 4.17 10.20
C GLN A 193 -11.61 4.65 11.58
N ASP A 194 -11.20 3.76 12.46
CA ASP A 194 -10.60 4.10 13.76
C ASP A 194 -9.31 4.90 13.64
N THR A 195 -8.53 4.59 12.62
CA THR A 195 -7.31 5.34 12.30
C THR A 195 -7.64 6.73 11.82
N LEU A 196 -8.65 6.86 10.95
CA LEU A 196 -9.09 8.11 10.34
C LEU A 196 -9.55 9.15 11.38
N ILE A 197 -10.21 8.72 12.47
CA ILE A 197 -10.65 9.60 13.57
C ILE A 197 -9.47 10.39 14.17
N ARG A 198 -8.24 9.85 14.11
CA ARG A 198 -7.04 10.47 14.66
C ARG A 198 -6.19 11.18 13.60
N CYS A 199 -6.72 11.36 12.41
CA CYS A 199 -6.03 11.99 11.31
C CYS A 199 -6.39 13.48 11.21
N ARG A 200 -5.44 14.25 10.71
CA ARG A 200 -5.68 15.59 10.19
C ARG A 200 -6.04 15.48 8.70
N ARG A 201 -7.19 15.96 8.31
CA ARG A 201 -7.54 16.06 6.89
C ARG A 201 -6.67 17.11 6.20
N VAL A 202 -6.19 16.80 5.01
CA VAL A 202 -5.43 17.71 4.18
C VAL A 202 -6.35 18.39 3.17
N GLU A 203 -6.27 19.72 3.11
CA GLU A 203 -7.01 20.54 2.16
C GLU A 203 -6.12 20.95 0.97
N ARG A 204 -6.74 21.33 -0.17
CA ARG A 204 -6.03 21.71 -1.41
C ARG A 204 -5.30 23.06 -1.33
N THR A 205 -5.02 23.57 -0.16
CA THR A 205 -4.28 24.82 0.04
C THR A 205 -2.80 24.55 0.27
N LYS A 206 -1.93 25.46 -0.15
CA LYS A 206 -0.49 25.37 0.13
C LYS A 206 -0.21 25.29 1.62
N GLU A 207 -0.97 26.02 2.44
CA GLU A 207 -0.81 26.00 3.89
C GLU A 207 -1.17 24.63 4.47
N SER A 208 -2.28 24.04 4.07
CA SER A 208 -2.69 22.71 4.55
C SER A 208 -1.71 21.63 4.12
N ILE A 209 -1.19 21.69 2.89
CA ILE A 209 -0.23 20.70 2.37
C ILE A 209 1.13 20.86 3.07
N TRP A 210 1.71 22.05 3.03
CA TRP A 210 3.11 22.28 3.42
C TRP A 210 3.28 22.78 4.85
N GLN A 211 2.20 23.24 5.51
CA GLN A 211 2.20 23.71 6.91
C GLN A 211 3.30 24.80 7.14
N GLY A 212 3.43 25.73 6.22
CA GLY A 212 4.45 26.81 6.31
C GLY A 212 5.90 26.38 6.03
N LYS A 213 6.16 25.09 5.75
CA LYS A 213 7.52 24.55 5.56
C LYS A 213 8.05 24.82 4.14
N LYS A 214 8.42 26.08 3.86
CA LYS A 214 8.89 26.52 2.51
C LYS A 214 10.12 25.75 2.02
N LEU A 215 11.11 25.48 2.88
CA LEU A 215 12.31 24.73 2.54
C LEU A 215 11.99 23.27 2.18
N LEU A 216 11.06 22.65 2.89
CA LEU A 216 10.61 21.30 2.58
C LEU A 216 9.90 21.24 1.22
N HIS A 217 9.13 22.29 0.87
CA HIS A 217 8.49 22.43 -0.43
C HIS A 217 9.53 22.50 -1.56
N LEU A 218 10.54 23.35 -1.43
CA LEU A 218 11.61 23.47 -2.43
C LEU A 218 12.38 22.15 -2.56
N ALA A 219 12.75 21.54 -1.44
CA ALA A 219 13.41 20.24 -1.43
C ALA A 219 12.57 19.15 -2.13
N GLY A 220 11.26 19.09 -1.87
CA GLY A 220 10.36 18.14 -2.54
C GLY A 220 10.34 18.31 -4.07
N ILE A 221 10.33 19.54 -4.57
CA ILE A 221 10.39 19.81 -6.01
C ILE A 221 11.71 19.31 -6.61
N LEU A 222 12.85 19.58 -5.96
CA LEU A 222 14.16 19.11 -6.42
C LEU A 222 14.29 17.58 -6.38
N LEU A 223 13.79 16.96 -5.31
CA LEU A 223 13.82 15.51 -5.13
C LEU A 223 12.98 14.76 -6.19
N LYS A 224 11.99 15.38 -6.82
CA LYS A 224 11.22 14.75 -7.92
C LYS A 224 12.09 14.29 -9.09
N PHE A 225 13.20 14.95 -9.35
CA PHE A 225 14.11 14.56 -10.43
C PHE A 225 14.83 13.24 -10.16
N ILE A 226 14.93 12.85 -8.88
CA ILE A 226 15.59 11.61 -8.45
C ILE A 226 14.61 10.64 -7.76
N ALA A 227 13.32 10.91 -7.82
CA ALA A 227 12.28 10.09 -7.17
C ALA A 227 12.39 8.58 -7.49
N PRO A 228 12.69 8.16 -8.74
CA PRO A 228 12.87 6.74 -9.05
C PRO A 228 14.06 6.07 -8.34
N LEU A 229 14.97 6.84 -7.76
CA LEU A 229 16.19 6.34 -7.08
C LEU A 229 16.07 6.34 -5.54
N VAL A 230 14.93 6.78 -5.02
CA VAL A 230 14.74 7.05 -3.57
C VAL A 230 13.84 6.02 -2.88
#